data_ecc25dd326d8159830056243619b6283
#
_entry.id   ecc25dd326d8159830056243619b6283
#
_cell.length_a   1.000
_cell.length_b   1.000
_cell.length_c   1.000
_cell.angle_alpha   90.00
_cell.angle_beta   90.00
_cell.angle_gamma   90.00
#
_symmetry.space_group_name_H-M   'P 1'
#
loop_
_entity.id
_entity.type
_entity.pdbx_description
1 polymer ?
#
loop_
_entity_poly.entity_id
_entity_poly.type
_entity_poly.pdbx_seq_one_letter_code
_entity_poly.pdbx_strand_id
1 'polypeptide(L)'
;MSFVISRRKFVLSAPVAAIGLATSRRVSADPLGVPPGIQLYTVGADMQKDPAGTLRQLRQIGYLYVEAAGFGKLSPADFRKAIDDAGLKCPSAHLQFSSADPGPLFDQAHALGVQYAVSSVLIARPLGKGMQGFVHSLSSLTADDFKRNAALANDIARKAKAAGLQYAYHNHNFEFRDLGGGKTGYDIILAETDPELVKFEADCGWMCVAGKDPVDFFRRYPDRYRMIHVKDFVKGPATTDLMGPNRPKGTELGRGFIDYRPIFAAAGPAGVQYYFSEQEPPFTDMSALAAAKADYDYMHAIG
;
A
#
# COMPACT_ATOMS: atom_id res chain seq x y z
N MET A 1 78.95 49.40 28.76
CA MET A 1 77.63 49.20 28.13
C MET A 1 77.50 47.73 27.81
N SER A 2 76.81 46.95 28.67
CA SER A 2 76.61 45.50 28.49
C SER A 2 75.16 45.23 28.19
N PHE A 3 74.91 44.65 27.03
CA PHE A 3 73.56 44.19 26.63
C PHE A 3 73.31 42.79 27.19
N VAL A 4 72.25 42.63 27.99
CA VAL A 4 71.79 41.39 28.47
C VAL A 4 70.68 40.85 27.50
N ILE A 5 70.95 39.71 26.89
CA ILE A 5 69.97 38.99 26.01
C ILE A 5 69.18 38.03 26.85
N SER A 6 67.86 38.26 26.97
CA SER A 6 66.91 37.40 27.63
C SER A 6 66.52 36.25 26.71
N ARG A 7 66.68 34.98 27.17
CA ARG A 7 66.22 33.79 26.50
C ARG A 7 64.73 33.55 26.85
N ARG A 8 63.83 33.82 25.91
CA ARG A 8 62.44 33.34 25.99
C ARG A 8 62.37 31.89 25.56
N LYS A 9 61.91 31.01 26.52
CA LYS A 9 61.58 29.64 26.21
C LYS A 9 60.25 29.61 25.43
N PHE A 10 60.28 29.06 24.19
CA PHE A 10 59.08 28.72 23.41
C PHE A 10 58.61 27.36 23.90
N VAL A 11 57.39 27.33 24.47
CA VAL A 11 56.67 26.10 24.76
C VAL A 11 55.81 25.80 23.54
N LEU A 12 56.18 24.80 22.77
CA LEU A 12 55.32 24.26 21.68
C LEU A 12 54.24 23.40 22.29
N SER A 13 53.02 23.94 22.31
CA SER A 13 51.82 23.14 22.61
C SER A 13 51.36 22.50 21.31
N ALA A 14 51.46 21.18 21.18
CA ALA A 14 50.90 20.40 20.11
C ALA A 14 49.37 20.28 20.32
N PRO A 15 48.50 20.55 19.33
CA PRO A 15 47.10 20.23 19.47
C PRO A 15 46.87 18.73 19.33
N VAL A 16 46.33 18.11 20.36
CA VAL A 16 45.76 16.78 20.26
C VAL A 16 44.49 16.85 19.43
N ALA A 17 44.56 16.43 18.18
CA ALA A 17 43.41 16.24 17.35
C ALA A 17 42.64 15.02 17.87
N ALA A 18 41.56 15.24 18.58
CA ALA A 18 40.57 14.19 18.89
C ALA A 18 39.87 13.84 17.60
N ILE A 19 40.23 12.71 16.97
CA ILE A 19 39.49 12.11 15.88
C ILE A 19 38.23 11.49 16.52
N GLY A 20 37.16 12.27 16.54
CA GLY A 20 35.83 11.78 16.83
C GLY A 20 35.42 10.83 15.70
N LEU A 21 35.44 9.52 15.96
CA LEU A 21 34.71 8.56 15.14
C LEU A 21 33.21 8.92 15.24
N ALA A 22 32.75 9.75 14.33
CA ALA A 22 31.33 9.89 14.07
C ALA A 22 30.88 8.54 13.46
N THR A 23 30.40 7.64 14.30
CA THR A 23 29.58 6.53 13.84
C THR A 23 28.32 7.17 13.26
N SER A 24 28.32 7.41 11.94
CA SER A 24 27.10 7.73 11.22
C SER A 24 26.18 6.52 11.41
N ARG A 25 25.27 6.57 12.39
CA ARG A 25 24.06 5.76 12.34
C ARG A 25 23.46 6.10 11.00
N ARG A 26 23.48 5.17 10.08
CA ARG A 26 22.60 5.25 8.91
C ARG A 26 21.20 5.35 9.50
N VAL A 27 20.63 6.54 9.49
CA VAL A 27 19.19 6.70 9.64
C VAL A 27 18.66 6.04 8.38
N SER A 28 18.14 4.82 8.52
CA SER A 28 17.39 4.20 7.42
C SER A 28 16.26 5.16 7.09
N ALA A 29 16.31 5.77 5.93
CA ALA A 29 15.22 6.61 5.46
C ALA A 29 14.14 5.66 4.94
N ASP A 30 12.89 5.86 5.36
CA ASP A 30 11.77 5.10 4.81
C ASP A 30 11.73 5.26 3.27
N PRO A 31 11.40 4.20 2.50
CA PRO A 31 11.63 4.14 1.04
C PRO A 31 11.08 5.32 0.22
N LEU A 32 9.95 5.91 0.64
CA LEU A 32 9.34 7.09 0.00
C LEU A 32 9.51 8.37 0.84
N GLY A 33 10.36 8.35 1.88
CA GLY A 33 10.47 9.45 2.83
C GLY A 33 9.24 9.60 3.74
N VAL A 34 8.35 8.61 3.77
CA VAL A 34 7.18 8.53 4.65
C VAL A 34 7.21 7.20 5.40
N PRO A 35 6.73 7.17 6.67
CA PRO A 35 6.69 5.94 7.45
C PRO A 35 5.83 4.84 6.82
N PRO A 36 6.18 3.56 7.04
CA PRO A 36 5.38 2.44 6.58
C PRO A 36 3.94 2.45 7.09
N GLY A 37 3.02 2.03 6.24
CA GLY A 37 1.65 1.71 6.56
C GLY A 37 1.37 0.21 6.48
N ILE A 38 0.20 -0.20 7.00
CA ILE A 38 -0.31 -1.56 6.90
C ILE A 38 -1.79 -1.55 6.51
N GLN A 39 -2.17 -2.42 5.57
CA GLN A 39 -3.57 -2.73 5.29
C GLN A 39 -4.13 -3.63 6.41
N LEU A 40 -5.19 -3.18 7.10
CA LEU A 40 -5.72 -3.85 8.28
C LEU A 40 -6.36 -5.21 8.00
N TYR A 41 -6.58 -5.55 6.72
CA TYR A 41 -6.99 -6.90 6.33
C TYR A 41 -5.97 -7.96 6.79
N THR A 42 -4.68 -7.63 6.79
CA THR A 42 -3.58 -8.49 7.27
C THR A 42 -3.83 -9.01 8.67
N VAL A 43 -4.29 -8.16 9.56
CA VAL A 43 -4.57 -8.48 10.97
C VAL A 43 -6.08 -8.58 11.25
N GLY A 44 -6.88 -8.85 10.23
CA GLY A 44 -8.34 -8.84 10.31
C GLY A 44 -8.93 -9.73 11.41
N ALA A 45 -8.35 -10.91 11.64
CA ALA A 45 -8.78 -11.81 12.71
C ALA A 45 -8.51 -11.23 14.12
N ASP A 46 -7.40 -10.52 14.30
CA ASP A 46 -7.05 -9.86 15.55
C ASP A 46 -7.91 -8.60 15.75
N MET A 47 -8.16 -7.84 14.68
CA MET A 47 -9.08 -6.69 14.68
C MET A 47 -10.51 -7.09 15.06
N GLN A 48 -10.98 -8.28 14.69
CA GLN A 48 -12.31 -8.76 15.10
C GLN A 48 -12.39 -9.10 16.59
N LYS A 49 -11.29 -9.49 17.21
CA LYS A 49 -11.22 -9.87 18.64
C LYS A 49 -11.01 -8.65 19.54
N ASP A 50 -10.00 -7.84 19.25
CA ASP A 50 -9.61 -6.67 20.02
C ASP A 50 -9.04 -5.57 19.09
N PRO A 51 -9.90 -4.72 18.50
CA PRO A 51 -9.45 -3.66 17.61
C PRO A 51 -8.44 -2.70 18.28
N ALA A 52 -8.75 -2.25 19.49
CA ALA A 52 -7.92 -1.28 20.18
C ALA A 52 -6.55 -1.85 20.57
N GLY A 53 -6.51 -3.10 21.05
CA GLY A 53 -5.26 -3.79 21.38
C GLY A 53 -4.42 -4.04 20.14
N THR A 54 -5.03 -4.47 19.04
CA THR A 54 -4.35 -4.71 17.76
C THR A 54 -3.73 -3.44 17.20
N LEU A 55 -4.48 -2.34 17.16
CA LEU A 55 -3.97 -1.05 16.71
C LEU A 55 -2.78 -0.55 17.55
N ARG A 56 -2.85 -0.68 18.89
CA ARG A 56 -1.71 -0.36 19.76
C ARG A 56 -0.49 -1.24 19.47
N GLN A 57 -0.67 -2.54 19.19
CA GLN A 57 0.44 -3.42 18.84
C GLN A 57 1.07 -3.04 17.50
N LEU A 58 0.28 -2.68 16.48
CA LEU A 58 0.80 -2.15 15.20
C LEU A 58 1.61 -0.87 15.42
N ARG A 59 1.14 0.03 16.28
CA ARG A 59 1.90 1.24 16.64
C ARG A 59 3.20 0.93 17.37
N GLN A 60 3.21 -0.09 18.24
CA GLN A 60 4.42 -0.56 18.95
C GLN A 60 5.42 -1.23 18.01
N ILE A 61 4.96 -1.93 16.97
CA ILE A 61 5.81 -2.46 15.90
C ILE A 61 6.55 -1.33 15.17
N GLY A 62 5.90 -0.18 15.00
CA GLY A 62 6.48 1.01 14.38
C GLY A 62 5.60 1.66 13.30
N TYR A 63 4.54 1.01 12.87
CA TYR A 63 3.62 1.57 11.88
C TYR A 63 3.08 2.93 12.32
N LEU A 64 2.98 3.85 11.38
CA LEU A 64 2.32 5.15 11.59
C LEU A 64 1.00 5.24 10.84
N TYR A 65 0.93 4.58 9.69
CA TYR A 65 -0.25 4.59 8.86
C TYR A 65 -0.95 3.23 8.87
N VAL A 66 -2.28 3.29 8.79
CA VAL A 66 -3.13 2.12 8.55
C VAL A 66 -4.08 2.43 7.40
N GLU A 67 -4.41 1.42 6.63
CA GLU A 67 -5.51 1.48 5.69
C GLU A 67 -6.66 0.62 6.20
N ALA A 68 -7.87 1.18 6.25
CA ALA A 68 -9.02 0.47 6.77
C ALA A 68 -9.59 -0.53 5.75
N ALA A 69 -9.92 -1.74 6.23
CA ALA A 69 -10.60 -2.79 5.47
C ALA A 69 -11.90 -3.19 6.18
N GLY A 70 -12.85 -2.27 6.22
CA GLY A 70 -14.05 -2.37 7.05
C GLY A 70 -13.79 -1.95 8.50
N PHE A 71 -14.83 -2.02 9.32
CA PHE A 71 -14.84 -1.45 10.68
C PHE A 71 -15.06 -2.50 11.78
N GLY A 72 -15.14 -3.78 11.40
CA GLY A 72 -15.47 -4.86 12.33
C GLY A 72 -16.83 -4.66 12.95
N LYS A 73 -16.87 -4.57 14.29
CA LYS A 73 -18.11 -4.33 15.08
C LYS A 73 -18.28 -2.86 15.50
N LEU A 74 -17.34 -2.00 15.13
CA LEU A 74 -17.35 -0.60 15.50
C LEU A 74 -18.11 0.24 14.47
N SER A 75 -18.64 1.38 14.91
CA SER A 75 -19.03 2.42 13.98
C SER A 75 -17.79 3.04 13.32
N PRO A 76 -17.88 3.67 12.15
CA PRO A 76 -16.75 4.38 11.55
C PRO A 76 -16.13 5.42 12.48
N ALA A 77 -16.93 6.13 13.27
CA ALA A 77 -16.47 7.14 14.23
C ALA A 77 -15.71 6.51 15.41
N ASP A 78 -16.21 5.39 15.98
CA ASP A 78 -15.53 4.67 17.05
C ASP A 78 -14.24 4.03 16.54
N PHE A 79 -14.24 3.56 15.30
CA PHE A 79 -13.04 3.02 14.65
C PHE A 79 -11.97 4.10 14.44
N ARG A 80 -12.38 5.30 14.00
CA ARG A 80 -11.50 6.46 13.92
C ARG A 80 -10.91 6.79 15.28
N LYS A 81 -11.75 6.85 16.31
CA LYS A 81 -11.28 7.11 17.67
C LYS A 81 -10.24 6.08 18.13
N ALA A 82 -10.46 4.80 17.87
CA ALA A 82 -9.51 3.76 18.23
C ALA A 82 -8.16 3.90 17.52
N ILE A 83 -8.16 4.33 16.24
CA ILE A 83 -6.95 4.64 15.45
C ILE A 83 -6.20 5.82 16.07
N ASP A 84 -6.92 6.91 16.39
CA ASP A 84 -6.34 8.12 16.99
C ASP A 84 -5.78 7.84 18.40
N ASP A 85 -6.51 7.09 19.24
CA ASP A 85 -6.08 6.68 20.58
C ASP A 85 -4.81 5.81 20.55
N ALA A 86 -4.61 5.03 19.46
CA ALA A 86 -3.39 4.26 19.24
C ALA A 86 -2.22 5.11 18.70
N GLY A 87 -2.44 6.37 18.36
CA GLY A 87 -1.43 7.24 17.73
C GLY A 87 -1.13 6.89 16.29
N LEU A 88 -2.09 6.29 15.58
CA LEU A 88 -2.02 5.93 14.17
C LEU A 88 -2.77 6.97 13.31
N LYS A 89 -2.56 6.93 12.01
CA LYS A 89 -3.24 7.76 11.01
C LYS A 89 -3.84 6.85 9.94
N CYS A 90 -5.04 7.19 9.45
CA CYS A 90 -5.73 6.44 8.41
C CYS A 90 -6.00 7.34 7.19
N PRO A 91 -5.08 7.41 6.21
CA PRO A 91 -5.29 8.23 5.03
C PRO A 91 -6.25 7.60 4.02
N SER A 92 -6.48 6.30 4.08
CA SER A 92 -7.17 5.51 3.08
C SER A 92 -8.08 4.43 3.69
N ALA A 93 -9.16 4.11 2.97
CA ALA A 93 -10.05 3.01 3.33
C ALA A 93 -10.57 2.29 2.09
N HIS A 94 -10.53 0.94 2.11
CA HIS A 94 -11.23 0.09 1.15
C HIS A 94 -12.74 0.08 1.47
N LEU A 95 -13.53 0.56 0.53
CA LEU A 95 -14.97 0.65 0.61
C LEU A 95 -15.63 -0.21 -0.47
N GLN A 96 -16.79 -0.81 -0.15
CA GLN A 96 -17.47 -1.77 -1.03
C GLN A 96 -18.32 -1.04 -2.10
N PHE A 97 -17.65 -0.33 -3.00
CA PHE A 97 -18.33 0.37 -4.09
C PHE A 97 -19.01 -0.60 -5.07
N SER A 98 -20.15 -0.16 -5.58
CA SER A 98 -20.95 -0.87 -6.57
C SER A 98 -21.70 0.13 -7.44
N SER A 99 -22.66 -0.35 -8.27
CA SER A 99 -23.57 0.50 -9.00
C SER A 99 -24.65 1.19 -8.13
N ALA A 100 -24.71 0.89 -6.83
CA ALA A 100 -25.57 1.59 -5.88
C ALA A 100 -25.07 3.01 -5.59
N ASP A 101 -25.91 3.83 -4.95
CA ASP A 101 -25.51 5.17 -4.52
C ASP A 101 -24.31 5.11 -3.55
N PRO A 102 -23.17 5.76 -3.85
CA PRO A 102 -21.99 5.76 -3.00
C PRO A 102 -22.08 6.72 -1.79
N GLY A 103 -23.14 7.53 -1.67
CA GLY A 103 -23.29 8.53 -0.60
C GLY A 103 -23.04 7.95 0.81
N PRO A 104 -23.68 6.84 1.22
CA PRO A 104 -23.42 6.23 2.53
C PRO A 104 -21.97 5.78 2.74
N LEU A 105 -21.24 5.42 1.68
CA LEU A 105 -19.81 5.07 1.77
C LEU A 105 -18.93 6.32 1.95
N PHE A 106 -19.33 7.44 1.35
CA PHE A 106 -18.64 8.72 1.58
C PHE A 106 -18.86 9.22 2.99
N ASP A 107 -20.06 9.05 3.56
CA ASP A 107 -20.31 9.36 4.98
C ASP A 107 -19.40 8.53 5.91
N GLN A 108 -19.19 7.25 5.60
CA GLN A 108 -18.23 6.40 6.33
C GLN A 108 -16.79 6.92 6.17
N ALA A 109 -16.38 7.28 4.96
CA ALA A 109 -15.06 7.85 4.68
C ALA A 109 -14.82 9.15 5.47
N HIS A 110 -15.81 10.03 5.53
CA HIS A 110 -15.75 11.28 6.33
C HIS A 110 -15.68 11.00 7.82
N ALA A 111 -16.48 10.07 8.33
CA ALA A 111 -16.43 9.67 9.75
C ALA A 111 -15.07 9.09 10.16
N LEU A 112 -14.41 8.37 9.24
CA LEU A 112 -13.02 7.92 9.40
C LEU A 112 -12.01 9.05 9.25
N GLY A 113 -12.35 10.12 8.54
CA GLY A 113 -11.44 11.21 8.20
C GLY A 113 -10.36 10.82 7.18
N VAL A 114 -10.66 9.88 6.28
CA VAL A 114 -9.74 9.47 5.21
C VAL A 114 -9.73 10.46 4.06
N GLN A 115 -8.61 10.53 3.37
CA GLN A 115 -8.46 11.29 2.13
C GLN A 115 -8.85 10.46 0.90
N TYR A 116 -8.52 9.16 0.93
CA TYR A 116 -8.72 8.25 -0.19
C TYR A 116 -9.83 7.25 0.09
N ALA A 117 -10.82 7.21 -0.81
CA ALA A 117 -11.88 6.21 -0.84
C ALA A 117 -11.56 5.20 -1.95
N VAL A 118 -11.19 3.97 -1.56
CA VAL A 118 -10.63 2.97 -2.47
C VAL A 118 -11.61 1.85 -2.75
N SER A 119 -11.73 1.44 -4.01
CA SER A 119 -12.39 0.18 -4.37
C SER A 119 -11.37 -0.92 -4.63
N SER A 120 -11.46 -2.05 -3.93
CA SER A 120 -10.58 -3.20 -4.16
C SER A 120 -11.07 -4.13 -5.28
N VAL A 121 -12.38 -4.30 -5.40
CA VAL A 121 -13.01 -5.03 -6.51
C VAL A 121 -14.20 -4.22 -6.98
N LEU A 122 -14.11 -3.66 -8.18
CA LEU A 122 -15.19 -2.87 -8.78
C LEU A 122 -15.73 -3.59 -10.02
N ILE A 123 -16.96 -4.10 -9.91
CA ILE A 123 -17.66 -4.81 -10.98
C ILE A 123 -19.03 -4.16 -11.21
N ALA A 124 -19.26 -3.64 -12.41
CA ALA A 124 -20.48 -2.93 -12.77
C ALA A 124 -21.70 -3.84 -13.00
N ARG A 125 -21.51 -5.16 -13.03
CA ARG A 125 -22.59 -6.15 -13.14
C ARG A 125 -22.76 -6.94 -11.85
N PRO A 126 -23.93 -7.59 -11.64
CA PRO A 126 -24.11 -8.46 -10.48
C PRO A 126 -23.06 -9.58 -10.42
N LEU A 127 -22.52 -9.80 -9.25
CA LEU A 127 -21.61 -10.93 -8.99
C LEU A 127 -22.40 -12.21 -8.76
N GLY A 128 -21.86 -13.34 -9.17
CA GLY A 128 -22.42 -14.66 -8.89
C GLY A 128 -22.43 -14.94 -7.38
N LYS A 129 -23.41 -15.70 -6.92
CA LYS A 129 -23.58 -16.02 -5.49
C LYS A 129 -22.53 -17.00 -5.00
N GLY A 130 -22.07 -16.78 -3.78
CA GLY A 130 -21.08 -17.62 -3.10
C GLY A 130 -19.69 -17.55 -3.74
N MET A 131 -18.73 -18.25 -3.16
CA MET A 131 -17.32 -18.21 -3.59
C MET A 131 -17.14 -18.62 -5.06
N GLN A 132 -17.77 -19.71 -5.49
CA GLN A 132 -17.68 -20.18 -6.88
C GLN A 132 -18.26 -19.18 -7.87
N GLY A 133 -19.42 -18.58 -7.55
CA GLY A 133 -20.04 -17.55 -8.37
C GLY A 133 -19.19 -16.27 -8.46
N PHE A 134 -18.57 -15.88 -7.35
CA PHE A 134 -17.64 -14.76 -7.31
C PHE A 134 -16.41 -15.02 -8.20
N VAL A 135 -15.73 -16.14 -8.03
CA VAL A 135 -14.56 -16.53 -8.85
C VAL A 135 -14.92 -16.59 -10.33
N HIS A 136 -16.05 -17.21 -10.68
CA HIS A 136 -16.52 -17.25 -12.06
C HIS A 136 -16.81 -15.83 -12.61
N SER A 137 -17.36 -14.96 -11.80
CA SER A 137 -17.62 -13.57 -12.21
C SER A 137 -16.34 -12.84 -12.57
N LEU A 138 -15.25 -13.02 -11.81
CA LEU A 138 -13.97 -12.39 -12.09
C LEU A 138 -13.28 -12.99 -13.34
N SER A 139 -13.25 -14.34 -13.43
CA SER A 139 -12.58 -15.04 -14.53
C SER A 139 -13.30 -14.87 -15.88
N SER A 140 -14.59 -14.51 -15.88
CA SER A 140 -15.41 -14.32 -17.09
C SER A 140 -15.53 -12.86 -17.56
N LEU A 141 -14.82 -11.91 -16.93
CA LEU A 141 -14.85 -10.51 -17.34
C LEU A 141 -14.33 -10.35 -18.77
N THR A 142 -15.07 -9.59 -19.56
CA THR A 142 -14.74 -9.25 -20.96
C THR A 142 -14.17 -7.83 -21.05
N ALA A 143 -13.66 -7.45 -22.23
CA ALA A 143 -13.24 -6.06 -22.47
C ALA A 143 -14.36 -5.06 -22.25
N ASP A 144 -15.61 -5.41 -22.62
CA ASP A 144 -16.77 -4.53 -22.40
C ASP A 144 -17.18 -4.47 -20.92
N ASP A 145 -16.92 -5.53 -20.12
CA ASP A 145 -17.10 -5.45 -18.68
C ASP A 145 -16.11 -4.45 -18.06
N PHE A 146 -14.84 -4.49 -18.47
CA PHE A 146 -13.83 -3.54 -17.99
C PHE A 146 -14.12 -2.10 -18.41
N LYS A 147 -14.67 -1.86 -19.61
CA LYS A 147 -15.14 -0.51 -19.99
C LYS A 147 -16.30 -0.05 -19.09
N ARG A 148 -17.26 -0.93 -18.78
CA ARG A 148 -18.33 -0.62 -17.83
C ARG A 148 -17.79 -0.34 -16.42
N ASN A 149 -16.80 -1.08 -15.97
CA ASN A 149 -16.13 -0.85 -14.69
C ASN A 149 -15.43 0.52 -14.67
N ALA A 150 -14.75 0.90 -15.77
CA ALA A 150 -14.12 2.21 -15.90
C ALA A 150 -15.15 3.36 -15.89
N ALA A 151 -16.29 3.18 -16.59
CA ALA A 151 -17.37 4.16 -16.55
C ALA A 151 -17.96 4.31 -15.14
N LEU A 152 -18.15 3.21 -14.41
CA LEU A 152 -18.58 3.23 -13.02
C LEU A 152 -17.56 3.91 -12.11
N ALA A 153 -16.26 3.62 -12.29
CA ALA A 153 -15.17 4.27 -11.54
C ALA A 153 -15.18 5.79 -11.77
N ASN A 154 -15.37 6.25 -13.00
CA ASN A 154 -15.50 7.68 -13.32
C ASN A 154 -16.72 8.33 -12.65
N ASP A 155 -17.85 7.62 -12.57
CA ASP A 155 -19.05 8.14 -11.91
C ASP A 155 -18.83 8.26 -10.39
N ILE A 156 -18.31 7.23 -9.74
CA ILE A 156 -17.98 7.25 -8.32
C ILE A 156 -16.96 8.36 -8.04
N ALA A 157 -15.92 8.48 -8.86
CA ALA A 157 -14.86 9.47 -8.66
C ALA A 157 -15.36 10.91 -8.79
N ARG A 158 -16.29 11.21 -9.71
CA ARG A 158 -16.95 12.53 -9.77
C ARG A 158 -17.72 12.85 -8.50
N LYS A 159 -18.47 11.88 -7.98
CA LYS A 159 -19.24 12.02 -6.74
C LYS A 159 -18.30 12.14 -5.52
N ALA A 160 -17.21 11.34 -5.47
CA ALA A 160 -16.19 11.43 -4.43
C ALA A 160 -15.55 12.83 -4.39
N LYS A 161 -15.16 13.37 -5.56
CA LYS A 161 -14.60 14.74 -5.66
C LYS A 161 -15.60 15.79 -5.17
N ALA A 162 -16.88 15.67 -5.51
CA ALA A 162 -17.93 16.56 -5.02
C ALA A 162 -18.12 16.47 -3.49
N ALA A 163 -17.83 15.29 -2.90
CA ALA A 163 -17.81 15.06 -1.47
C ALA A 163 -16.45 15.42 -0.80
N GLY A 164 -15.48 15.96 -1.53
CA GLY A 164 -14.16 16.32 -0.98
C GLY A 164 -13.22 15.15 -0.75
N LEU A 165 -13.48 13.99 -1.39
CA LEU A 165 -12.69 12.77 -1.32
C LEU A 165 -11.97 12.51 -2.65
N GLN A 166 -10.81 11.86 -2.58
CA GLN A 166 -10.15 11.31 -3.76
C GLN A 166 -10.48 9.83 -3.90
N TYR A 167 -11.10 9.48 -5.03
CA TYR A 167 -11.31 8.07 -5.36
C TYR A 167 -10.03 7.43 -5.89
N ALA A 168 -9.77 6.17 -5.48
CA ALA A 168 -8.72 5.35 -6.04
C ALA A 168 -9.20 3.93 -6.37
N TYR A 169 -8.63 3.36 -7.42
CA TYR A 169 -8.85 1.97 -7.84
C TYR A 169 -7.67 1.13 -7.42
N HIS A 170 -7.94 0.01 -6.73
CA HIS A 170 -6.95 -0.99 -6.35
C HIS A 170 -7.08 -2.20 -7.26
N ASN A 171 -5.95 -2.71 -7.73
CA ASN A 171 -5.90 -3.90 -8.59
C ASN A 171 -5.57 -5.18 -7.84
N HIS A 172 -5.99 -6.28 -8.44
CA HIS A 172 -5.49 -7.63 -8.15
C HIS A 172 -4.79 -8.19 -9.41
N ASN A 173 -4.60 -9.51 -9.47
CA ASN A 173 -3.98 -10.14 -10.63
C ASN A 173 -4.98 -10.43 -11.76
N PHE A 174 -6.27 -10.58 -11.49
CA PHE A 174 -7.27 -10.97 -12.50
C PHE A 174 -7.47 -9.91 -13.59
N GLU A 175 -7.21 -8.63 -13.30
CA GLU A 175 -7.26 -7.54 -14.27
C GLU A 175 -6.20 -7.66 -15.36
N PHE A 176 -5.13 -8.42 -15.10
CA PHE A 176 -4.02 -8.61 -16.05
C PHE A 176 -4.20 -9.81 -16.97
N ARG A 177 -5.35 -10.49 -16.93
CA ARG A 177 -5.67 -11.55 -17.88
C ARG A 177 -5.69 -10.99 -19.31
N ASP A 178 -5.06 -11.70 -20.25
CA ASP A 178 -5.12 -11.34 -21.67
C ASP A 178 -6.55 -11.50 -22.22
N LEU A 179 -7.10 -10.40 -22.71
CA LEU A 179 -8.42 -10.32 -23.31
C LEU A 179 -8.36 -10.44 -24.85
N GLY A 180 -7.17 -10.70 -25.38
CA GLY A 180 -6.87 -10.80 -26.80
C GLY A 180 -5.86 -9.74 -27.25
N GLY A 181 -4.84 -10.19 -28.00
CA GLY A 181 -3.81 -9.31 -28.55
C GLY A 181 -2.89 -8.66 -27.52
N GLY A 182 -2.76 -9.25 -26.34
CA GLY A 182 -1.94 -8.71 -25.23
C GLY A 182 -2.60 -7.58 -24.44
N LYS A 183 -3.83 -7.21 -24.77
CA LYS A 183 -4.59 -6.18 -24.04
C LYS A 183 -5.23 -6.77 -22.79
N THR A 184 -5.07 -6.09 -21.65
CA THR A 184 -5.59 -6.52 -20.35
C THR A 184 -6.76 -5.65 -19.88
N GLY A 185 -7.50 -6.13 -18.90
CA GLY A 185 -8.54 -5.34 -18.23
C GLY A 185 -7.96 -4.11 -17.54
N TYR A 186 -6.76 -4.23 -16.96
CA TYR A 186 -6.08 -3.11 -16.31
C TYR A 186 -5.72 -2.00 -17.31
N ASP A 187 -5.25 -2.36 -18.52
CA ASP A 187 -4.99 -1.39 -19.59
C ASP A 187 -6.25 -0.63 -19.99
N ILE A 188 -7.41 -1.31 -20.02
CA ILE A 188 -8.70 -0.68 -20.31
C ILE A 188 -9.08 0.30 -19.21
N ILE A 189 -8.98 -0.09 -17.94
CA ILE A 189 -9.31 0.80 -16.81
C ILE A 189 -8.41 2.03 -16.81
N LEU A 190 -7.10 1.86 -17.04
CA LEU A 190 -6.17 3.00 -17.14
C LEU A 190 -6.51 3.95 -18.29
N ALA A 191 -6.89 3.41 -19.46
CA ALA A 191 -7.17 4.20 -20.65
C ALA A 191 -8.55 4.92 -20.61
N GLU A 192 -9.56 4.26 -20.02
CA GLU A 192 -10.96 4.73 -20.06
C GLU A 192 -11.36 5.53 -18.80
N THR A 193 -10.49 5.60 -17.79
CA THR A 193 -10.76 6.42 -16.59
C THR A 193 -10.12 7.81 -16.71
N ASP A 194 -10.87 8.82 -16.24
CA ASP A 194 -10.41 10.21 -16.17
C ASP A 194 -9.21 10.34 -15.23
N PRO A 195 -8.04 10.78 -15.71
CA PRO A 195 -6.83 10.88 -14.91
C PRO A 195 -6.90 11.90 -13.76
N GLU A 196 -7.78 12.89 -13.87
CA GLU A 196 -7.97 13.91 -12.84
C GLU A 196 -8.94 13.47 -11.73
N LEU A 197 -9.73 12.44 -11.99
CA LEU A 197 -10.75 11.95 -11.06
C LEU A 197 -10.36 10.62 -10.42
N VAL A 198 -9.86 9.68 -11.22
CA VAL A 198 -9.52 8.33 -10.79
C VAL A 198 -8.02 8.20 -10.60
N LYS A 199 -7.60 8.03 -9.35
CA LYS A 199 -6.22 7.65 -9.03
C LYS A 199 -6.14 6.15 -8.76
N PHE A 200 -4.94 5.64 -8.60
CA PHE A 200 -4.69 4.20 -8.39
C PHE A 200 -3.92 3.95 -7.11
N GLU A 201 -4.29 2.88 -6.48
CA GLU A 201 -3.50 2.16 -5.51
C GLU A 201 -2.98 0.89 -6.20
N ALA A 202 -1.70 0.87 -6.55
CA ALA A 202 -1.14 -0.29 -7.24
C ALA A 202 -0.77 -1.38 -6.22
N ASP A 203 -1.43 -2.53 -6.29
CA ASP A 203 -0.90 -3.72 -5.61
C ASP A 203 0.24 -4.30 -6.46
N CYS A 204 1.47 -3.97 -6.07
CA CYS A 204 2.67 -4.37 -6.80
C CYS A 204 2.91 -5.88 -6.73
N GLY A 205 2.48 -6.52 -5.64
CA GLY A 205 2.57 -7.98 -5.50
C GLY A 205 1.69 -8.71 -6.50
N TRP A 206 0.42 -8.30 -6.60
CA TRP A 206 -0.50 -8.87 -7.59
C TRP A 206 -0.09 -8.59 -9.03
N MET A 207 0.53 -7.43 -9.31
CA MET A 207 1.12 -7.16 -10.62
C MET A 207 2.25 -8.13 -10.95
N CYS A 208 3.19 -8.34 -10.00
CA CYS A 208 4.33 -9.24 -10.19
C CYS A 208 3.91 -10.69 -10.40
N VAL A 209 2.93 -11.21 -9.64
CA VAL A 209 2.42 -12.59 -9.86
C VAL A 209 1.67 -12.75 -11.17
N ALA A 210 1.09 -11.68 -11.72
CA ALA A 210 0.53 -11.67 -13.07
C ALA A 210 1.59 -11.53 -14.18
N GLY A 211 2.88 -11.52 -13.83
CA GLY A 211 3.98 -11.36 -14.78
C GLY A 211 4.13 -9.93 -15.31
N LYS A 212 3.68 -8.95 -14.56
CA LYS A 212 3.79 -7.53 -14.91
C LYS A 212 4.84 -6.85 -14.04
N ASP A 213 5.55 -5.87 -14.61
CA ASP A 213 6.51 -5.05 -13.88
C ASP A 213 5.85 -3.73 -13.42
N PRO A 214 5.65 -3.48 -12.11
CA PRO A 214 5.11 -2.23 -11.61
C PRO A 214 5.91 -0.99 -12.06
N VAL A 215 7.23 -1.11 -12.22
CA VAL A 215 8.11 -0.02 -12.65
C VAL A 215 7.70 0.49 -14.04
N ASP A 216 7.34 -0.40 -14.95
CA ASP A 216 6.88 -0.02 -16.29
C ASP A 216 5.58 0.78 -16.24
N PHE A 217 4.65 0.40 -15.37
CA PHE A 217 3.40 1.13 -15.19
C PHE A 217 3.61 2.51 -14.59
N PHE A 218 4.46 2.63 -13.56
CA PHE A 218 4.80 3.92 -12.96
C PHE A 218 5.44 4.89 -13.97
N ARG A 219 6.33 4.39 -14.83
CA ARG A 219 6.98 5.20 -15.86
C ARG A 219 6.02 5.62 -16.97
N ARG A 220 5.09 4.74 -17.38
CA ARG A 220 4.13 5.03 -18.47
C ARG A 220 2.99 5.93 -18.03
N TYR A 221 2.62 5.90 -16.76
CA TYR A 221 1.45 6.60 -16.24
C TYR A 221 1.80 7.42 -14.98
N PRO A 222 2.72 8.40 -15.09
CA PRO A 222 3.04 9.28 -13.97
C PRO A 222 1.77 10.01 -13.49
N ASP A 223 1.72 10.36 -12.21
CA ASP A 223 0.58 11.04 -11.55
C ASP A 223 -0.74 10.25 -11.48
N ARG A 224 -0.79 9.01 -11.99
CA ARG A 224 -1.97 8.16 -11.81
C ARG A 224 -1.96 7.45 -10.47
N TYR A 225 -0.81 7.16 -9.90
CA TYR A 225 -0.65 6.41 -8.67
C TYR A 225 -0.52 7.34 -7.45
N ARG A 226 -1.22 6.99 -6.37
CA ARG A 226 -1.13 7.71 -5.09
C ARG A 226 -0.72 6.81 -3.95
N MET A 227 -1.00 5.53 -4.06
CA MET A 227 -0.70 4.53 -3.05
C MET A 227 -0.21 3.25 -3.70
N ILE A 228 0.52 2.44 -2.93
CA ILE A 228 0.89 1.09 -3.33
C ILE A 228 0.66 0.10 -2.17
N HIS A 229 0.24 -1.11 -2.52
CA HIS A 229 0.37 -2.26 -1.64
C HIS A 229 1.69 -2.97 -1.90
N VAL A 230 2.37 -3.29 -0.80
CA VAL A 230 3.65 -3.98 -0.75
C VAL A 230 3.37 -5.38 -0.22
N LYS A 231 3.40 -6.37 -1.11
CA LYS A 231 3.00 -7.76 -0.85
C LYS A 231 3.99 -8.70 -1.51
N ASP A 232 4.37 -9.80 -0.85
CA ASP A 232 5.31 -10.75 -1.42
C ASP A 232 4.71 -12.15 -1.54
N PHE A 233 5.24 -12.90 -2.47
CA PHE A 233 4.74 -14.23 -2.82
C PHE A 233 5.89 -15.20 -3.02
N VAL A 234 5.65 -16.47 -2.68
CA VAL A 234 6.55 -17.57 -3.05
C VAL A 234 6.61 -17.64 -4.58
N LYS A 235 7.83 -17.75 -5.13
CA LYS A 235 8.03 -17.79 -6.57
C LYS A 235 7.27 -18.97 -7.20
N GLY A 236 6.48 -18.68 -8.20
CA GLY A 236 5.68 -19.64 -8.96
C GLY A 236 5.49 -19.19 -10.40
N PRO A 237 4.74 -19.95 -11.22
CA PRO A 237 4.35 -19.50 -12.54
C PRO A 237 3.47 -18.23 -12.47
N ALA A 238 3.55 -17.40 -13.49
CA ALA A 238 2.65 -16.24 -13.60
C ALA A 238 1.20 -16.71 -13.65
N THR A 239 0.32 -16.03 -12.88
CA THR A 239 -1.10 -16.39 -12.81
C THR A 239 -1.97 -15.16 -12.65
N THR A 240 -3.14 -15.23 -13.28
CA THR A 240 -4.24 -14.25 -13.11
C THR A 240 -5.40 -14.84 -12.29
N ASP A 241 -5.20 -15.99 -11.67
CA ASP A 241 -6.17 -16.63 -10.78
C ASP A 241 -6.07 -16.02 -9.37
N LEU A 242 -7.03 -15.18 -9.02
CA LEU A 242 -7.11 -14.61 -7.68
C LEU A 242 -7.41 -15.67 -6.61
N MET A 243 -8.15 -16.69 -6.97
CA MET A 243 -8.62 -17.77 -6.11
C MET A 243 -8.46 -19.12 -6.80
N GLY A 244 -8.60 -20.21 -6.03
CA GLY A 244 -8.55 -21.57 -6.58
C GLY A 244 -7.18 -22.22 -6.49
N PRO A 245 -6.95 -23.33 -7.19
CA PRO A 245 -5.76 -24.16 -7.03
C PRO A 245 -4.47 -23.47 -7.50
N ASN A 246 -4.56 -22.51 -8.40
CA ASN A 246 -3.42 -21.75 -8.93
C ASN A 246 -3.20 -20.41 -8.20
N ARG A 247 -3.93 -20.17 -7.10
CA ARG A 247 -3.72 -18.97 -6.29
C ARG A 247 -2.27 -18.91 -5.82
N PRO A 248 -1.55 -17.80 -6.04
CA PRO A 248 -0.18 -17.67 -5.55
C PRO A 248 -0.16 -17.70 -4.02
N LYS A 249 0.91 -18.31 -3.46
CA LYS A 249 1.11 -18.40 -2.02
C LYS A 249 1.79 -17.12 -1.52
N GLY A 250 1.10 -16.33 -0.69
CA GLY A 250 1.67 -15.17 0.01
C GLY A 250 2.76 -15.59 1.02
N THR A 251 3.69 -14.70 1.27
CA THR A 251 4.73 -14.81 2.29
C THR A 251 5.11 -13.43 2.80
N GLU A 252 5.89 -13.38 3.88
CA GLU A 252 6.41 -12.14 4.43
C GLU A 252 7.36 -11.46 3.44
N LEU A 253 7.40 -10.15 3.47
CA LEU A 253 8.26 -9.33 2.61
C LEU A 253 9.74 -9.74 2.73
N GLY A 254 10.40 -9.85 1.59
CA GLY A 254 11.79 -10.29 1.48
C GLY A 254 12.02 -11.78 1.60
N ARG A 255 10.98 -12.59 1.82
CA ARG A 255 11.02 -14.06 1.77
C ARG A 255 10.50 -14.64 0.47
N GLY A 256 9.86 -13.80 -0.35
CA GLY A 256 9.34 -14.16 -1.66
C GLY A 256 10.30 -13.87 -2.80
N PHE A 257 9.74 -13.49 -3.95
CA PHE A 257 10.54 -13.28 -5.15
C PHE A 257 10.61 -11.81 -5.60
N ILE A 258 9.92 -10.89 -4.93
CA ILE A 258 9.75 -9.51 -5.39
C ILE A 258 10.82 -8.61 -4.77
N ASP A 259 11.64 -7.97 -5.59
CA ASP A 259 12.57 -6.92 -5.14
C ASP A 259 11.86 -5.56 -5.18
N TYR A 260 11.56 -5.01 -4.01
CA TYR A 260 10.86 -3.74 -3.89
C TYR A 260 11.74 -2.49 -4.08
N ARG A 261 13.07 -2.61 -4.07
CA ARG A 261 13.97 -1.45 -4.23
C ARG A 261 13.74 -0.69 -5.55
N PRO A 262 13.72 -1.34 -6.74
CA PRO A 262 13.43 -0.65 -7.99
C PRO A 262 11.98 -0.14 -8.05
N ILE A 263 11.03 -0.83 -7.41
CA ILE A 263 9.61 -0.42 -7.34
C ILE A 263 9.49 0.89 -6.58
N PHE A 264 10.06 1.00 -5.38
CA PHE A 264 10.05 2.24 -4.59
C PHE A 264 10.78 3.38 -5.29
N ALA A 265 11.92 3.10 -5.95
CA ALA A 265 12.66 4.09 -6.70
C ALA A 265 11.84 4.71 -7.86
N ALA A 266 10.91 3.93 -8.45
CA ALA A 266 10.02 4.40 -9.50
C ALA A 266 8.71 5.02 -8.95
N ALA A 267 8.22 4.54 -7.82
CA ALA A 267 6.95 4.94 -7.24
C ALA A 267 6.94 6.41 -6.78
N GLY A 268 8.01 6.89 -6.13
CA GLY A 268 8.12 8.28 -5.67
C GLY A 268 7.97 9.29 -6.82
N PRO A 269 8.77 9.22 -7.89
CA PRO A 269 8.61 10.07 -9.06
C PRO A 269 7.25 9.95 -9.76
N ALA A 270 6.57 8.81 -9.64
CA ALA A 270 5.23 8.59 -10.19
C ALA A 270 4.10 9.21 -9.35
N GLY A 271 4.40 9.85 -8.20
CA GLY A 271 3.44 10.56 -7.38
C GLY A 271 2.83 9.74 -6.24
N VAL A 272 3.39 8.57 -5.92
CA VAL A 272 2.96 7.74 -4.78
C VAL A 272 3.28 8.45 -3.46
N GLN A 273 2.27 8.54 -2.58
CA GLN A 273 2.32 9.26 -1.31
C GLN A 273 2.30 8.34 -0.09
N TYR A 274 1.71 7.16 -0.22
CA TYR A 274 1.60 6.17 0.85
C TYR A 274 1.89 4.78 0.32
N TYR A 275 2.36 3.90 1.20
CA TYR A 275 2.54 2.49 0.93
C TYR A 275 2.13 1.67 2.14
N PHE A 276 1.47 0.54 1.88
CA PHE A 276 0.92 -0.33 2.90
C PHE A 276 1.40 -1.75 2.68
N SER A 277 2.01 -2.37 3.70
CA SER A 277 2.21 -3.81 3.66
C SER A 277 0.87 -4.52 3.73
N GLU A 278 0.73 -5.59 2.97
CA GLU A 278 -0.41 -6.48 3.08
C GLU A 278 0.02 -7.93 2.88
N GLN A 279 -0.39 -8.80 3.79
CA GLN A 279 -0.31 -10.24 3.63
C GLN A 279 -1.68 -10.85 3.90
N GLU A 280 -2.13 -11.69 2.98
CA GLU A 280 -3.42 -12.36 3.10
C GLU A 280 -3.25 -13.75 3.74
N PRO A 281 -4.19 -14.19 4.60
CA PRO A 281 -4.13 -15.53 5.17
C PRO A 281 -4.27 -16.60 4.05
N PRO A 282 -3.75 -17.82 4.27
CA PRO A 282 -3.21 -18.32 5.54
C PRO A 282 -1.75 -17.89 5.77
N PHE A 283 -1.45 -17.52 7.02
CA PHE A 283 -0.07 -17.32 7.45
C PHE A 283 0.63 -18.66 7.66
N THR A 284 1.89 -18.77 7.29
CA THR A 284 2.70 -19.98 7.46
C THR A 284 3.69 -19.73 8.60
N ASP A 285 3.68 -20.57 9.61
CA ASP A 285 4.66 -20.59 10.71
C ASP A 285 4.66 -19.40 11.68
N MET A 286 3.75 -18.42 11.51
CA MET A 286 3.67 -17.28 12.43
C MET A 286 2.26 -16.67 12.51
N SER A 287 2.03 -15.81 13.52
CA SER A 287 0.79 -15.05 13.63
C SER A 287 0.78 -13.87 12.66
N ALA A 288 -0.41 -13.33 12.38
CA ALA A 288 -0.57 -12.13 11.53
C ALA A 288 0.23 -10.91 12.07
N LEU A 289 0.26 -10.71 13.39
CA LEU A 289 1.06 -9.64 14.00
C LEU A 289 2.57 -9.88 13.90
N ALA A 290 3.02 -11.14 13.95
CA ALA A 290 4.42 -11.46 13.73
C ALA A 290 4.82 -11.24 12.25
N ALA A 291 3.95 -11.60 11.31
CA ALA A 291 4.14 -11.31 9.90
C ALA A 291 4.17 -9.79 9.64
N ALA A 292 3.22 -9.03 10.21
CA ALA A 292 3.21 -7.57 10.13
C ALA A 292 4.51 -6.96 10.65
N LYS A 293 5.11 -7.53 11.72
CA LYS A 293 6.41 -7.06 12.20
C LYS A 293 7.54 -7.37 11.22
N ALA A 294 7.57 -8.56 10.63
CA ALA A 294 8.57 -8.93 9.64
C ALA A 294 8.49 -8.01 8.40
N ASP A 295 7.29 -7.71 7.95
CA ASP A 295 7.03 -6.81 6.83
C ASP A 295 7.48 -5.36 7.14
N TYR A 296 7.20 -4.88 8.35
CA TYR A 296 7.68 -3.58 8.80
C TYR A 296 9.22 -3.51 8.79
N ASP A 297 9.87 -4.52 9.39
CA ASP A 297 11.34 -4.58 9.49
C ASP A 297 11.99 -4.59 8.09
N TYR A 298 11.40 -5.33 7.13
CA TYR A 298 11.87 -5.34 5.75
C TYR A 298 11.75 -3.96 5.10
N MET A 299 10.57 -3.35 5.14
CA MET A 299 10.35 -2.03 4.51
C MET A 299 11.28 -0.97 5.10
N HIS A 300 11.48 -1.00 6.41
CA HIS A 300 12.39 -0.07 7.09
C HIS A 300 13.86 -0.31 6.74
N ALA A 301 14.25 -1.54 6.38
CA ALA A 301 15.63 -1.90 6.06
C ALA A 301 16.03 -1.57 4.61
N ILE A 302 15.08 -1.46 3.69
CA ILE A 302 15.35 -1.22 2.27
C ILE A 302 15.26 0.27 1.86
N GLY A 303 14.92 1.13 2.80
CA GLY A 303 14.85 2.60 2.62
C GLY A 303 16.20 3.32 2.74
#